data_f139a8135de1006eaba7587a5c756806
#
_entry.id   f139a8135de1006eaba7587a5c756806
#
_cell.length_a   1.000
_cell.length_b   1.000
_cell.length_c   1.000
_cell.angle_alpha   90.00
_cell.angle_beta   90.00
_cell.angle_gamma   90.00
#
_symmetry.space_group_name_H-M   'P 1'
#
loop_
_entity.id
_entity.type
_entity.pdbx_description
1 polymer ?
#
loop_
_entity_poly.entity_id
_entity_poly.type
_entity_poly.pdbx_seq_one_letter_code
_entity_poly.pdbx_strand_id
1 'polypeptide(L)'
;MCFQDEARFGQQNTTSKIWAKKGTRPRVVKQQQFLSTHIFGAVCPATGQTEAIIAPYLSKDIMKQHLQLISDATPCGEHAVVIVDRASWHMGNVSEGVNNVSVIPLPPYSPELNPVEQVWAWMRDRELSNRTFSDYDDIVEQVSRAWNVFRSNITNVKHMCFRAWTNLIT
;
A
#
# COMPACT_ATOMS: atom_id res chain seq x y z
N MET A 1 -6.30 -15.04 1.37
CA MET A 1 -6.84 -13.93 0.56
C MET A 1 -6.13 -12.65 0.96
N CYS A 2 -5.54 -11.94 -0.01
CA CYS A 2 -4.82 -10.70 0.16
C CYS A 2 -5.50 -9.59 -0.66
N PHE A 3 -5.34 -8.36 -0.24
CA PHE A 3 -5.78 -7.17 -0.96
C PHE A 3 -4.57 -6.40 -1.44
N GLN A 4 -4.60 -5.93 -2.65
CA GLN A 4 -3.51 -5.20 -3.28
C GLN A 4 -4.02 -3.84 -3.79
N ASP A 5 -3.15 -2.84 -3.74
CA ASP A 5 -3.42 -1.49 -4.21
C ASP A 5 -2.12 -0.71 -4.43
N GLU A 6 -2.21 0.45 -5.07
CA GLU A 6 -1.09 1.36 -5.27
C GLU A 6 -1.35 2.72 -4.64
N ALA A 7 -0.26 3.31 -4.14
CA ALA A 7 -0.28 4.68 -3.70
C ALA A 7 0.91 5.47 -4.26
N ARG A 8 0.66 6.75 -4.54
CA ARG A 8 1.69 7.72 -4.89
C ARG A 8 2.08 8.52 -3.67
N PHE A 9 3.40 8.65 -3.45
CA PHE A 9 4.00 9.51 -2.42
C PHE A 9 5.07 10.42 -3.03
N GLY A 10 5.19 11.63 -2.53
CA GLY A 10 6.19 12.56 -3.07
C GLY A 10 6.15 13.95 -2.45
N GLN A 11 6.83 14.87 -3.13
CA GLN A 11 7.07 16.24 -2.64
C GLN A 11 5.81 17.11 -2.52
N GLN A 12 4.68 16.74 -3.13
CA GLN A 12 3.39 17.31 -2.78
C GLN A 12 2.90 16.70 -1.46
N ASN A 13 3.55 17.11 -0.37
CA ASN A 13 3.37 16.50 0.93
C ASN A 13 1.98 16.73 1.53
N THR A 14 1.53 15.77 2.32
CA THR A 14 0.32 15.89 3.14
C THR A 14 0.64 16.69 4.39
N THR A 15 -0.22 17.65 4.73
CA THR A 15 -0.13 18.36 6.00
C THR A 15 -1.21 17.86 6.95
N SER A 16 -0.83 17.53 8.16
CA SER A 16 -1.73 17.09 9.23
C SER A 16 -1.64 18.02 10.44
N LYS A 17 -2.63 17.92 11.33
CA LYS A 17 -2.64 18.64 12.60
C LYS A 17 -1.48 18.18 13.48
N ILE A 18 -0.79 19.13 14.11
CA ILE A 18 0.27 18.86 15.08
C ILE A 18 -0.10 19.47 16.44
N TRP A 19 0.37 18.81 17.50
CA TRP A 19 0.26 19.36 18.83
C TRP A 19 1.19 20.57 18.97
N ALA A 20 0.68 21.66 19.55
CA ALA A 20 1.44 22.88 19.79
C ALA A 20 1.01 23.54 21.08
N LYS A 21 1.87 24.39 21.63
CA LYS A 21 1.54 25.20 22.83
C LYS A 21 0.29 26.05 22.53
N LYS A 22 -0.66 26.08 23.49
CA LYS A 22 -1.87 26.90 23.40
C LYS A 22 -1.52 28.37 23.06
N GLY A 23 -2.20 28.91 22.05
CA GLY A 23 -1.96 30.29 21.57
C GLY A 23 -0.85 30.41 20.51
N THR A 24 -0.19 29.30 20.11
CA THR A 24 0.79 29.32 19.01
C THR A 24 0.18 28.76 17.72
N ARG A 25 0.72 29.22 16.58
CA ARG A 25 0.40 28.68 15.24
C ARG A 25 1.66 28.04 14.64
N PRO A 26 1.87 26.73 14.79
CA PRO A 26 3.01 26.08 14.19
C PRO A 26 2.97 26.23 12.66
N ARG A 27 4.12 26.44 12.06
CA ARG A 27 4.27 26.53 10.60
C ARG A 27 4.80 25.20 10.09
N VAL A 28 4.21 24.70 9.02
CA VAL A 28 4.65 23.51 8.30
C VAL A 28 5.02 23.92 6.88
N VAL A 29 6.14 23.42 6.39
CA VAL A 29 6.57 23.66 5.01
C VAL A 29 5.68 22.80 4.10
N LYS A 30 5.06 23.44 3.10
CA LYS A 30 4.36 22.76 2.02
C LYS A 30 5.26 22.76 0.79
N GLN A 31 5.75 21.59 0.43
CA GLN A 31 6.49 21.42 -0.82
C GLN A 31 5.56 21.50 -2.03
N GLN A 32 6.08 22.08 -3.12
CA GLN A 32 5.36 22.25 -4.37
C GLN A 32 6.06 21.59 -5.56
N GLN A 33 7.17 20.90 -5.31
CA GLN A 33 7.87 20.11 -6.33
C GLN A 33 7.06 18.85 -6.69
N PHE A 34 7.47 18.15 -7.76
CA PHE A 34 6.67 17.09 -8.36
C PHE A 34 7.31 15.69 -8.32
N LEU A 35 8.50 15.57 -7.73
CA LEU A 35 9.12 14.25 -7.59
C LEU A 35 8.22 13.34 -6.74
N SER A 36 8.02 12.13 -7.22
CA SER A 36 7.19 11.14 -6.54
C SER A 36 7.60 9.73 -6.91
N THR A 37 7.27 8.78 -6.05
CA THR A 37 7.36 7.35 -6.28
C THR A 37 6.00 6.70 -6.09
N HIS A 38 5.86 5.46 -6.52
CA HIS A 38 4.70 4.63 -6.30
C HIS A 38 5.09 3.43 -5.45
N ILE A 39 4.18 3.00 -4.59
CA ILE A 39 4.28 1.75 -3.86
C ILE A 39 3.11 0.86 -4.27
N PHE A 40 3.41 -0.37 -4.67
CA PHE A 40 2.45 -1.46 -4.79
C PHE A 40 2.48 -2.18 -3.45
N GLY A 41 1.36 -2.28 -2.78
CA GLY A 41 1.29 -2.93 -1.48
C GLY A 41 0.20 -3.99 -1.45
N ALA A 42 0.50 -5.12 -0.83
CA ALA A 42 -0.46 -6.18 -0.56
C ALA A 42 -0.53 -6.49 0.92
N VAL A 43 -1.71 -6.75 1.41
CA VAL A 43 -1.98 -7.14 2.80
C VAL A 43 -2.92 -8.34 2.83
N CYS A 44 -2.61 -9.32 3.67
CA CYS A 44 -3.48 -10.45 3.96
C CYS A 44 -4.08 -10.27 5.36
N PRO A 45 -5.31 -9.76 5.51
CA PRO A 45 -5.88 -9.44 6.83
C PRO A 45 -5.93 -10.62 7.80
N ALA A 46 -6.14 -11.83 7.29
CA ALA A 46 -6.21 -13.05 8.10
C ALA A 46 -4.86 -13.42 8.75
N THR A 47 -3.77 -13.33 7.99
CA THR A 47 -2.42 -13.72 8.45
C THR A 47 -1.60 -12.54 8.95
N GLY A 48 -1.88 -11.33 8.47
CA GLY A 48 -1.05 -10.14 8.69
C GLY A 48 0.19 -10.10 7.81
N GLN A 49 0.31 -11.02 6.85
CA GLN A 49 1.39 -10.98 5.84
C GLN A 49 1.21 -9.77 4.94
N THR A 50 2.34 -9.19 4.53
CA THR A 50 2.37 -8.00 3.67
C THR A 50 3.54 -8.10 2.72
N GLU A 51 3.31 -7.73 1.45
CA GLU A 51 4.36 -7.59 0.45
C GLU A 51 4.27 -6.24 -0.22
N ALA A 52 5.40 -5.66 -0.59
CA ALA A 52 5.41 -4.40 -1.34
C ALA A 52 6.62 -4.27 -2.26
N ILE A 53 6.41 -3.50 -3.32
CA ILE A 53 7.47 -3.03 -4.21
C ILE A 53 7.33 -1.52 -4.44
N ILE A 54 8.43 -0.78 -4.38
CA ILE A 54 8.46 0.65 -4.70
C ILE A 54 9.01 0.81 -6.11
N ALA A 55 8.33 1.62 -6.91
CA ALA A 55 8.64 1.81 -8.31
C ALA A 55 8.44 3.26 -8.77
N PRO A 56 9.20 3.74 -9.77
CA PRO A 56 9.08 5.10 -10.25
C PRO A 56 7.78 5.38 -11.02
N TYR A 57 7.12 4.35 -11.52
CA TYR A 57 5.88 4.45 -12.30
C TYR A 57 5.01 3.21 -12.13
N LEU A 58 3.74 3.30 -12.54
CA LEU A 58 2.81 2.20 -12.58
C LEU A 58 2.88 1.50 -13.93
N SER A 59 3.03 0.17 -13.93
CA SER A 59 2.98 -0.65 -15.14
C SER A 59 2.55 -2.08 -14.85
N LYS A 60 2.10 -2.76 -15.90
CA LYS A 60 1.74 -4.19 -15.84
C LYS A 60 2.95 -5.06 -15.47
N ASP A 61 4.15 -4.70 -15.91
CA ASP A 61 5.36 -5.47 -15.62
C ASP A 61 5.75 -5.38 -14.13
N ILE A 62 5.61 -4.19 -13.53
CA ILE A 62 5.83 -4.02 -12.09
C ILE A 62 4.75 -4.76 -11.29
N MET A 63 3.48 -4.72 -11.74
CA MET A 63 2.42 -5.50 -11.13
C MET A 63 2.72 -7.01 -11.19
N LYS A 64 3.23 -7.53 -12.32
CA LYS A 64 3.65 -8.93 -12.42
C LYS A 64 4.78 -9.28 -11.44
N GLN A 65 5.77 -8.40 -11.28
CA GLN A 65 6.84 -8.57 -10.29
C GLN A 65 6.27 -8.59 -8.86
N HIS A 66 5.31 -7.72 -8.56
CA HIS A 66 4.65 -7.72 -7.26
C HIS A 66 3.85 -9.01 -7.01
N LEU A 67 3.13 -9.51 -8.01
CA LEU A 67 2.45 -10.81 -7.91
C LEU A 67 3.43 -11.96 -7.72
N GLN A 68 4.62 -11.90 -8.33
CA GLN A 68 5.69 -12.88 -8.10
C GLN A 68 6.18 -12.85 -6.66
N LEU A 69 6.38 -11.66 -6.05
CA LEU A 69 6.73 -11.55 -4.63
C LEU A 69 5.66 -12.16 -3.72
N ILE A 70 4.38 -11.94 -4.03
CA ILE A 70 3.25 -12.55 -3.29
C ILE A 70 3.28 -14.08 -3.45
N SER A 71 3.55 -14.56 -4.67
CA SER A 71 3.72 -15.99 -4.96
C SER A 71 4.82 -16.63 -4.12
N ASP A 72 5.98 -16.00 -4.10
CA ASP A 72 7.16 -16.51 -3.40
C ASP A 72 6.97 -16.49 -1.87
N ALA A 73 6.19 -15.53 -1.35
CA ALA A 73 5.82 -15.44 0.05
C ALA A 73 4.66 -16.39 0.46
N THR A 74 3.97 -16.98 -0.52
CA THR A 74 2.86 -17.91 -0.26
C THR A 74 3.40 -19.30 0.08
N PRO A 75 2.99 -19.90 1.22
CA PRO A 75 3.49 -21.21 1.62
C PRO A 75 3.28 -22.30 0.55
N CYS A 76 4.19 -23.26 0.52
CA CYS A 76 4.10 -24.38 -0.41
C CYS A 76 2.79 -25.16 -0.24
N GLY A 77 2.10 -25.42 -1.34
CA GLY A 77 0.78 -26.07 -1.34
C GLY A 77 -0.41 -25.16 -1.10
N GLU A 78 -0.17 -23.87 -0.81
CA GLU A 78 -1.22 -22.85 -0.71
C GLU A 78 -1.39 -22.06 -2.00
N HIS A 79 -2.54 -21.41 -2.14
CA HIS A 79 -2.88 -20.56 -3.28
C HIS A 79 -3.32 -19.18 -2.80
N ALA A 80 -2.64 -18.13 -3.26
CA ALA A 80 -2.99 -16.75 -2.94
C ALA A 80 -4.11 -16.24 -3.85
N VAL A 81 -5.19 -15.76 -3.26
CA VAL A 81 -6.22 -14.98 -3.95
C VAL A 81 -5.94 -13.51 -3.68
N VAL A 82 -5.61 -12.74 -4.71
CA VAL A 82 -5.28 -11.33 -4.64
C VAL A 82 -6.44 -10.50 -5.18
N ILE A 83 -7.03 -9.71 -4.31
CA ILE A 83 -8.13 -8.80 -4.65
C ILE A 83 -7.53 -7.45 -5.06
N VAL A 84 -7.91 -6.94 -6.23
CA VAL A 84 -7.40 -5.70 -6.83
C VAL A 84 -8.54 -4.80 -7.27
N ASP A 85 -8.28 -3.53 -7.50
CA ASP A 85 -9.21 -2.66 -8.23
C ASP A 85 -9.19 -2.97 -9.74
N ARG A 86 -9.91 -2.17 -10.53
CA ARG A 86 -10.00 -2.34 -11.98
C ARG A 86 -9.06 -1.42 -12.77
N ALA A 87 -7.91 -1.07 -12.22
CA ALA A 87 -6.90 -0.35 -12.98
C ALA A 87 -6.46 -1.16 -14.21
N SER A 88 -6.10 -0.49 -15.28
CA SER A 88 -5.78 -1.14 -16.56
C SER A 88 -4.62 -2.13 -16.48
N TRP A 89 -3.65 -1.89 -15.60
CA TRP A 89 -2.51 -2.78 -15.35
C TRP A 89 -2.83 -4.00 -14.47
N HIS A 90 -4.01 -4.04 -13.85
CA HIS A 90 -4.53 -5.22 -13.13
C HIS A 90 -5.30 -6.18 -14.04
N MET A 91 -5.71 -5.72 -15.21
CA MET A 91 -6.61 -6.46 -16.09
C MET A 91 -5.87 -7.35 -17.10
N GLY A 92 -6.59 -8.34 -17.61
CA GLY A 92 -6.04 -9.31 -18.57
C GLY A 92 -5.10 -10.32 -17.90
N ASN A 93 -4.08 -10.78 -18.63
CA ASN A 93 -3.18 -11.86 -18.22
C ASN A 93 -2.09 -11.40 -17.22
N VAL A 94 -2.45 -10.60 -16.19
CA VAL A 94 -1.45 -10.09 -15.25
C VAL A 94 -0.83 -11.19 -14.38
N SER A 95 -1.59 -12.23 -14.05
CA SER A 95 -1.11 -13.41 -13.28
C SER A 95 -0.56 -14.54 -14.15
N GLU A 96 -0.46 -14.35 -15.47
CA GLU A 96 0.08 -15.36 -16.37
C GLU A 96 1.55 -15.66 -16.04
N GLY A 97 1.86 -16.93 -15.82
CA GLY A 97 3.17 -17.40 -15.39
C GLY A 97 3.37 -17.52 -13.88
N VAL A 98 2.38 -17.11 -13.06
CA VAL A 98 2.40 -17.22 -11.60
C VAL A 98 1.35 -18.27 -11.17
N ASN A 99 1.79 -19.52 -10.92
CA ASN A 99 0.89 -20.66 -10.82
C ASN A 99 0.04 -20.73 -9.54
N ASN A 100 0.49 -20.11 -8.45
CA ASN A 100 -0.17 -20.16 -7.14
C ASN A 100 -0.84 -18.82 -6.76
N VAL A 101 -1.14 -17.96 -7.75
CA VAL A 101 -1.80 -16.68 -7.54
C VAL A 101 -2.99 -16.54 -8.50
N SER A 102 -4.14 -16.17 -7.96
CA SER A 102 -5.31 -15.73 -8.73
C SER A 102 -5.64 -14.28 -8.40
N VAL A 103 -5.90 -13.49 -9.43
CA VAL A 103 -6.30 -12.08 -9.31
C VAL A 103 -7.80 -11.95 -9.52
N ILE A 104 -8.50 -11.32 -8.56
CA ILE A 104 -9.94 -11.08 -8.62
C ILE A 104 -10.19 -9.56 -8.50
N PRO A 105 -10.82 -8.94 -9.51
CA PRO A 105 -11.12 -7.52 -9.45
C PRO A 105 -12.32 -7.23 -8.54
N LEU A 106 -12.22 -6.18 -7.74
CA LEU A 106 -13.35 -5.59 -7.01
C LEU A 106 -14.42 -5.05 -7.96
N PRO A 107 -15.66 -4.85 -7.46
CA PRO A 107 -16.64 -4.06 -8.19
C PRO A 107 -16.09 -2.67 -8.55
N PRO A 108 -16.54 -2.07 -9.66
CA PRO A 108 -16.08 -0.73 -10.02
C PRO A 108 -16.49 0.29 -8.94
N TYR A 109 -15.65 1.31 -8.73
CA TYR A 109 -15.91 2.42 -7.80
C TYR A 109 -16.17 2.00 -6.34
N SER A 110 -15.45 0.99 -5.84
CA SER A 110 -15.65 0.45 -4.49
C SER A 110 -14.35 0.45 -3.66
N PRO A 111 -13.67 1.61 -3.48
CA PRO A 111 -12.43 1.68 -2.70
C PRO A 111 -12.63 1.32 -1.22
N GLU A 112 -13.85 1.52 -0.70
CA GLU A 112 -14.21 1.15 0.68
C GLU A 112 -14.09 -0.34 0.96
N LEU A 113 -14.12 -1.17 -0.08
CA LEU A 113 -13.90 -2.62 0.02
C LEU A 113 -12.42 -2.99 0.08
N ASN A 114 -11.51 -2.07 -0.28
CA ASN A 114 -10.08 -2.35 -0.24
C ASN A 114 -9.46 -1.86 1.09
N PRO A 115 -9.09 -2.75 2.01
CA PRO A 115 -8.49 -2.35 3.29
C PRO A 115 -7.12 -1.69 3.16
N VAL A 116 -6.43 -1.83 2.04
CA VAL A 116 -5.12 -1.21 1.78
C VAL A 116 -5.22 0.31 1.74
N GLU A 117 -6.38 0.87 1.36
CA GLU A 117 -6.64 2.31 1.41
C GLU A 117 -6.42 2.90 2.82
N GLN A 118 -6.73 2.15 3.88
CA GLN A 118 -6.46 2.60 5.25
C GLN A 118 -4.97 2.58 5.59
N VAL A 119 -4.21 1.68 4.98
CA VAL A 119 -2.75 1.68 5.12
C VAL A 119 -2.16 2.93 4.50
N TRP A 120 -2.63 3.33 3.32
CA TRP A 120 -2.20 4.56 2.68
C TRP A 120 -2.57 5.81 3.48
N ALA A 121 -3.78 5.86 4.04
CA ALA A 121 -4.19 6.94 4.93
C ALA A 121 -3.28 7.00 6.18
N TRP A 122 -3.02 5.86 6.81
CA TRP A 122 -2.13 5.77 7.97
C TRP A 122 -0.71 6.22 7.63
N MET A 123 -0.13 5.76 6.50
CA MET A 123 1.20 6.18 6.08
C MET A 123 1.27 7.70 5.83
N ARG A 124 0.25 8.27 5.16
CA ARG A 124 0.17 9.71 4.90
C ARG A 124 0.07 10.52 6.19
N ASP A 125 -0.75 10.08 7.14
CA ASP A 125 -1.06 10.87 8.34
C ASP A 125 -0.04 10.70 9.45
N ARG A 126 0.54 9.52 9.62
CA ARG A 126 1.40 9.19 10.75
C ARG A 126 2.89 9.25 10.42
N GLU A 127 3.29 8.70 9.27
CA GLU A 127 4.70 8.53 8.95
C GLU A 127 5.24 9.60 8.00
N LEU A 128 4.43 10.06 7.05
CA LEU A 128 4.88 10.92 5.96
C LEU A 128 4.28 12.34 5.98
N SER A 129 3.38 12.64 6.94
CA SER A 129 2.81 13.98 7.05
C SER A 129 3.83 15.00 7.58
N ASN A 130 3.64 16.27 7.18
CA ASN A 130 4.45 17.40 7.60
C ASN A 130 5.97 17.25 7.31
N ARG A 131 6.34 16.34 6.40
CA ARG A 131 7.72 16.12 5.97
C ARG A 131 7.99 16.83 4.65
N THR A 132 9.25 17.19 4.45
CA THR A 132 9.79 17.64 3.17
C THR A 132 10.77 16.58 2.70
N PHE A 133 10.85 16.37 1.38
CA PHE A 133 11.74 15.41 0.75
C PHE A 133 12.79 16.16 -0.08
N SER A 134 14.07 15.86 0.14
CA SER A 134 15.17 16.51 -0.57
C SER A 134 15.20 16.14 -2.06
N ASP A 135 15.08 14.87 -2.35
CA ASP A 135 15.20 14.29 -3.69
C ASP A 135 14.37 13.01 -3.82
N TYR A 136 14.55 12.29 -4.92
CA TYR A 136 13.83 11.03 -5.20
C TYR A 136 14.25 9.90 -4.25
N ASP A 137 15.54 9.80 -3.94
CA ASP A 137 16.06 8.73 -3.09
C ASP A 137 15.55 8.88 -1.64
N ASP A 138 15.46 10.11 -1.13
CA ASP A 138 14.85 10.40 0.17
C ASP A 138 13.36 10.02 0.18
N ILE A 139 12.62 10.27 -0.92
CA ILE A 139 11.21 9.81 -1.01
C ILE A 139 11.15 8.28 -0.90
N VAL A 140 11.96 7.55 -1.65
CA VAL A 140 12.00 6.09 -1.64
C VAL A 140 12.36 5.56 -0.25
N GLU A 141 13.37 6.13 0.39
CA GLU A 141 13.80 5.74 1.75
C GLU A 141 12.68 5.95 2.78
N GLN A 142 12.04 7.13 2.78
CA GLN A 142 10.98 7.44 3.75
C GLN A 142 9.72 6.58 3.51
N VAL A 143 9.36 6.31 2.27
CA VAL A 143 8.23 5.42 1.94
C VAL A 143 8.54 3.98 2.35
N SER A 144 9.76 3.48 2.08
CA SER A 144 10.23 2.17 2.54
C SER A 144 10.18 2.05 4.06
N ARG A 145 10.68 3.06 4.75
CA ARG A 145 10.65 3.10 6.22
C ARG A 145 9.23 3.08 6.75
N ALA A 146 8.33 3.88 6.20
CA ALA A 146 6.93 3.93 6.61
C ALA A 146 6.23 2.57 6.45
N TRP A 147 6.45 1.90 5.30
CA TRP A 147 5.95 0.54 5.07
C TRP A 147 6.53 -0.47 6.06
N ASN A 148 7.83 -0.41 6.32
CA ASN A 148 8.49 -1.31 7.27
C ASN A 148 8.00 -1.10 8.72
N VAL A 149 7.70 0.13 9.12
CA VAL A 149 7.05 0.42 10.42
C VAL A 149 5.66 -0.21 10.46
N PHE A 150 4.86 -0.08 9.40
CA PHE A 150 3.54 -0.69 9.31
C PHE A 150 3.61 -2.22 9.44
N ARG A 151 4.44 -2.87 8.62
CA ARG A 151 4.54 -4.34 8.57
C ARG A 151 5.18 -4.99 9.80
N SER A 152 5.94 -4.23 10.59
CA SER A 152 6.64 -4.75 11.78
C SER A 152 5.70 -5.24 12.88
N ASN A 153 4.44 -4.78 12.89
CA ASN A 153 3.44 -5.16 13.88
C ASN A 153 2.26 -5.91 13.24
N ILE A 154 2.39 -7.24 13.15
CA ILE A 154 1.38 -8.13 12.55
C ILE A 154 -0.01 -7.94 13.16
N THR A 155 -0.11 -7.75 14.48
CA THR A 155 -1.40 -7.53 15.16
C THR A 155 -2.06 -6.24 14.67
N ASN A 156 -1.27 -5.17 14.52
CA ASN A 156 -1.77 -3.90 14.00
C ASN A 156 -2.21 -4.02 12.53
N VAL A 157 -1.43 -4.75 11.71
CA VAL A 157 -1.80 -5.04 10.31
C VAL A 157 -3.16 -5.73 10.25
N LYS A 158 -3.34 -6.81 11.00
CA LYS A 158 -4.61 -7.54 11.06
C LYS A 158 -5.76 -6.64 11.51
N HIS A 159 -5.59 -5.89 12.59
CA HIS A 159 -6.63 -5.04 13.15
C HIS A 159 -7.03 -3.89 12.19
N MET A 160 -6.03 -3.23 11.59
CA MET A 160 -6.26 -2.14 10.65
C MET A 160 -6.95 -2.60 9.36
N CYS A 161 -6.54 -3.76 8.83
CA CYS A 161 -7.03 -4.28 7.57
C CYS A 161 -8.25 -5.20 7.71
N PHE A 162 -8.69 -5.47 8.95
CA PHE A 162 -9.88 -6.30 9.19
C PHE A 162 -11.13 -5.67 8.58
N ARG A 163 -11.90 -6.52 7.90
CA ARG A 163 -13.26 -6.21 7.44
C ARG A 163 -14.15 -7.39 7.75
N ALA A 164 -15.36 -7.16 8.28
CA ALA A 164 -16.27 -8.23 8.67
C ALA A 164 -16.59 -9.17 7.48
N TRP A 165 -16.70 -8.63 6.28
CA TRP A 165 -16.97 -9.40 5.08
C TRP A 165 -15.78 -10.24 4.57
N THR A 166 -14.55 -9.98 5.04
CA THR A 166 -13.39 -10.81 4.69
C THR A 166 -13.33 -12.13 5.47
N ASN A 167 -14.14 -12.27 6.50
CA ASN A 167 -14.24 -13.47 7.33
C ASN A 167 -15.20 -14.55 6.78
N LEU A 168 -15.62 -14.45 5.53
CA LEU A 168 -16.55 -15.40 4.91
C LEU A 168 -15.95 -16.78 4.62
N ILE A 169 -14.70 -17.03 5.04
CA ILE A 169 -14.03 -18.31 4.88
C ILE A 169 -13.66 -18.83 6.28
N THR A 170 -14.59 -19.46 6.94
CA THR A 170 -14.37 -20.46 7.99
C THR A 170 -14.70 -21.82 7.42
#